data_ebfe50e2f8a4f19ac26c38fac4b3ef5a
#
_entry.id   ebfe50e2f8a4f19ac26c38fac4b3ef5a
#
_cell.length_a   1.000
_cell.length_b   1.000
_cell.length_c   1.000
_cell.angle_alpha   90.00
_cell.angle_beta   90.00
_cell.angle_gamma   90.00
#
_symmetry.space_group_name_H-M   'P 1'
#
loop_
_entity.id
_entity.type
_entity.pdbx_description
1 polymer ?
#
loop_
_entity_poly.entity_id
_entity_poly.type
_entity_poly.pdbx_seq_one_letter_code
_entity_poly.pdbx_strand_id
1 'polypeptide(L)'
;PFAIEVMEVQPGAIASSFGANASQQAEQLIDEASPWWPIRDGIRARANASQDNPTPANHFARNLLAAVQSKSRPNLLRLGNGSRSLPLLAALLPKRLLEAVLKKRFGLNRSL
;
A
#
# COMPACT_ATOMS: atom_id res chain seq x y z
N PRO A 1 16.60 4.78 -29.58
CA PRO A 1 17.71 5.57 -30.11
C PRO A 1 18.55 6.23 -29.02
N PHE A 2 18.03 6.45 -27.77
CA PHE A 2 18.76 7.15 -26.69
C PHE A 2 19.33 6.21 -25.62
N ALA A 3 19.25 4.88 -25.82
CA ALA A 3 19.71 3.87 -24.85
C ALA A 3 19.20 4.10 -23.42
N ILE A 4 17.97 4.59 -23.28
CA ILE A 4 17.31 4.81 -21.98
C ILE A 4 16.62 3.53 -21.56
N GLU A 5 16.98 3.02 -20.38
CA GLU A 5 16.27 1.90 -19.75
C GLU A 5 15.31 2.44 -18.70
N VAL A 6 14.11 1.89 -18.66
CA VAL A 6 13.08 2.24 -17.69
C VAL A 6 12.75 1.01 -16.84
N MET A 7 12.77 1.18 -15.53
CA MET A 7 12.38 0.15 -14.58
C MET A 7 11.21 0.68 -13.73
N GLU A 8 10.08 -0.04 -13.77
CA GLU A 8 8.95 0.24 -12.89
C GLU A 8 9.21 -0.39 -11.52
N VAL A 9 9.08 0.40 -10.45
CA VAL A 9 9.21 -0.08 -9.08
C VAL A 9 7.84 -0.05 -8.40
N GLN A 10 7.37 -1.21 -7.95
CA GLN A 10 6.14 -1.37 -7.19
C GLN A 10 6.49 -1.68 -5.72
N PRO A 11 6.53 -0.68 -4.85
CA PRO A 11 6.81 -0.87 -3.42
C PRO A 11 5.63 -1.49 -2.71
N GLY A 12 5.91 -2.39 -1.77
CA GLY A 12 4.96 -2.83 -0.76
C GLY A 12 4.93 -1.90 0.45
N ALA A 13 4.70 -2.45 1.63
CA ALA A 13 4.74 -1.70 2.88
C ALA A 13 6.20 -1.33 3.22
N ILE A 14 6.49 -0.02 3.26
CA ILE A 14 7.79 0.55 3.61
C ILE A 14 7.63 1.43 4.85
N ALA A 15 8.54 1.30 5.81
CA ALA A 15 8.57 2.14 7.01
C ALA A 15 8.77 3.61 6.60
N SER A 16 7.74 4.45 6.81
CA SER A 16 7.73 5.86 6.44
C SER A 16 6.66 6.63 7.23
N SER A 17 6.69 7.95 7.15
CA SER A 17 5.66 8.82 7.74
C SER A 17 4.34 8.87 6.95
N PHE A 18 4.24 8.15 5.83
CA PHE A 18 3.06 8.21 4.94
C PHE A 18 1.76 7.83 5.66
N GLY A 19 1.75 6.72 6.42
CA GLY A 19 0.56 6.28 7.15
C GLY A 19 0.17 7.26 8.27
N ALA A 20 1.13 7.81 9.00
CA ALA A 20 0.88 8.82 10.04
C ALA A 20 0.30 10.10 9.45
N ASN A 21 0.86 10.59 8.33
CA ASN A 21 0.36 11.78 7.64
C ASN A 21 -1.07 11.56 7.10
N ALA A 22 -1.34 10.40 6.52
CA ALA A 22 -2.68 10.06 6.01
C ALA A 22 -3.72 9.97 7.15
N SER A 23 -3.35 9.40 8.30
CA SER A 23 -4.21 9.33 9.49
C SER A 23 -4.51 10.72 10.04
N GLN A 24 -3.51 11.57 10.15
CA GLN A 24 -3.68 12.94 10.61
C GLN A 24 -4.61 13.74 9.70
N GLN A 25 -4.47 13.62 8.39
CA GLN A 25 -5.38 14.25 7.44
C GLN A 25 -6.81 13.73 7.58
N ALA A 26 -7.00 12.43 7.73
CA ALA A 26 -8.33 11.84 7.94
C ALA A 26 -8.98 12.37 9.22
N GLU A 27 -8.23 12.54 10.31
CA GLU A 27 -8.74 13.11 11.56
C GLU A 27 -9.17 14.57 11.43
N GLN A 28 -8.51 15.34 10.59
CA GLN A 28 -8.87 16.75 10.34
C GLN A 28 -10.11 16.90 9.45
N LEU A 29 -10.37 15.92 8.57
CA LEU A 29 -11.44 15.99 7.57
C LEU A 29 -12.72 15.26 8.00
N ILE A 30 -12.64 14.32 8.95
CA ILE A 30 -13.75 13.49 9.39
C ILE A 30 -14.13 13.87 10.83
N ASP A 31 -15.03 14.81 10.97
CA ASP A 31 -15.67 15.21 12.21
C ASP A 31 -17.02 14.50 12.42
N GLU A 32 -17.69 14.80 13.53
CA GLU A 32 -18.99 14.20 13.87
C GLU A 32 -20.10 14.54 12.86
N ALA A 33 -19.97 15.63 12.12
CA ALA A 33 -20.92 16.03 11.08
C ALA A 33 -20.66 15.33 9.75
N SER A 34 -19.50 14.66 9.61
CA SER A 34 -19.14 13.96 8.39
C SER A 34 -19.97 12.68 8.19
N PRO A 35 -20.47 12.40 6.98
CA PRO A 35 -21.13 11.12 6.68
C PRO A 35 -20.20 9.91 6.86
N TRP A 36 -18.88 10.13 6.91
CA TRP A 36 -17.87 9.08 7.13
C TRP A 36 -17.58 8.78 8.60
N TRP A 37 -18.13 9.56 9.52
CA TRP A 37 -17.92 9.40 10.96
C TRP A 37 -18.19 7.97 11.48
N PRO A 38 -19.27 7.27 11.06
CA PRO A 38 -19.55 5.91 11.55
C PRO A 38 -18.47 4.88 11.19
N ILE A 39 -17.68 5.13 10.17
CA ILE A 39 -16.62 4.22 9.69
C ILE A 39 -15.20 4.81 9.83
N ARG A 40 -15.03 5.89 10.60
CA ARG A 40 -13.73 6.58 10.79
C ARG A 40 -12.60 5.68 11.25
N ASP A 41 -12.90 4.69 12.10
CA ASP A 41 -11.89 3.76 12.61
C ASP A 41 -11.38 2.83 11.49
N GLY A 42 -12.26 2.42 10.59
CA GLY A 42 -11.89 1.66 9.38
C GLY A 42 -11.05 2.49 8.42
N ILE A 43 -11.37 3.75 8.24
CA ILE A 43 -10.58 4.68 7.41
C ILE A 43 -9.18 4.87 8.02
N ARG A 44 -9.08 5.06 9.32
CA ARG A 44 -7.81 5.15 10.05
C ARG A 44 -6.99 3.86 9.91
N ALA A 45 -7.62 2.71 10.11
CA ALA A 45 -6.96 1.41 9.92
C ALA A 45 -6.45 1.24 8.50
N ARG A 46 -7.20 1.69 7.49
CA ARG A 46 -6.77 1.65 6.09
C ARG A 46 -5.60 2.59 5.82
N ALA A 47 -5.61 3.80 6.39
CA ALA A 47 -4.53 4.77 6.26
C ALA A 47 -3.20 4.22 6.82
N ASN A 48 -3.27 3.48 7.94
CA ASN A 48 -2.11 2.89 8.60
C ASN A 48 -1.72 1.49 8.07
N ALA A 49 -2.47 0.91 7.16
CA ALA A 49 -2.24 -0.47 6.70
C ALA A 49 -0.85 -0.67 6.04
N SER A 50 -0.25 0.38 5.48
CA SER A 50 1.11 0.34 4.93
C SER A 50 2.19 0.26 6.02
N GLN A 51 1.84 0.52 7.29
CA GLN A 51 2.74 0.47 8.43
C GLN A 51 2.57 -0.81 9.27
N ASP A 52 1.70 -1.72 8.84
CA ASP A 52 1.58 -3.06 9.41
C ASP A 52 2.74 -3.93 8.91
N ASN A 53 3.74 -4.16 9.77
CA ASN A 53 4.94 -4.92 9.46
C ASN A 53 5.69 -4.39 8.20
N PRO A 54 6.07 -3.10 8.18
CA PRO A 54 6.71 -2.49 7.02
C PRO A 54 8.16 -2.95 6.88
N THR A 55 8.64 -2.98 5.65
CA THR A 55 10.06 -3.17 5.35
C THR A 55 10.84 -1.92 5.77
N PRO A 56 11.97 -2.04 6.48
CA PRO A 56 12.82 -0.90 6.80
C PRO A 56 13.27 -0.16 5.53
N ALA A 57 13.22 1.18 5.56
CA ALA A 57 13.53 2.00 4.39
C ALA A 57 14.95 1.78 3.86
N ASN A 58 15.93 1.59 4.74
CA ASN A 58 17.31 1.29 4.36
C ASN A 58 17.46 -0.07 3.67
N HIS A 59 16.67 -1.07 4.05
CA HIS A 59 16.66 -2.38 3.40
C HIS A 59 16.06 -2.26 1.98
N PHE A 60 14.93 -1.56 1.86
CA PHE A 60 14.34 -1.26 0.56
C PHE A 60 15.33 -0.54 -0.37
N ALA A 61 15.99 0.51 0.13
CA ALA A 61 16.95 1.30 -0.64
C ALA A 61 18.14 0.47 -1.14
N ARG A 62 18.70 -0.40 -0.28
CA ARG A 62 19.80 -1.29 -0.68
C ARG A 62 19.38 -2.28 -1.77
N ASN A 63 18.19 -2.87 -1.66
CA ASN A 63 17.71 -3.81 -2.66
C ASN A 63 17.39 -3.12 -3.98
N LEU A 64 16.85 -1.91 -3.93
CA LEU A 64 16.61 -1.09 -5.12
C LEU A 64 17.94 -0.75 -5.81
N LEU A 65 18.94 -0.28 -5.05
CA LEU A 65 20.24 0.04 -5.58
C LEU A 65 20.91 -1.18 -6.24
N ALA A 66 20.87 -2.35 -5.58
CA ALA A 66 21.38 -3.59 -6.14
C ALA A 66 20.72 -3.96 -7.48
N ALA A 67 19.40 -3.77 -7.60
CA ALA A 67 18.67 -4.02 -8.84
C ALA A 67 19.09 -3.03 -9.95
N VAL A 68 19.24 -1.75 -9.62
CA VAL A 68 19.68 -0.72 -10.58
C VAL A 68 21.11 -0.98 -11.09
N GLN A 69 21.99 -1.48 -10.22
CA GLN A 69 23.39 -1.78 -10.55
C GLN A 69 23.56 -3.16 -11.24
N SER A 70 22.52 -3.97 -11.26
CA SER A 70 22.58 -5.30 -11.89
C SER A 70 22.77 -5.19 -13.41
N LYS A 71 23.53 -6.11 -13.98
CA LYS A 71 23.66 -6.26 -15.44
C LYS A 71 22.35 -6.71 -16.11
N SER A 72 21.52 -7.46 -15.40
CA SER A 72 20.20 -7.90 -15.85
C SER A 72 19.13 -7.18 -15.04
N ARG A 73 18.75 -5.99 -15.50
CA ARG A 73 17.72 -5.17 -14.85
C ARG A 73 16.32 -5.67 -15.21
N PRO A 74 15.45 -5.93 -14.25
CA PRO A 74 14.06 -6.25 -14.55
C PRO A 74 13.30 -5.00 -15.01
N ASN A 75 12.36 -5.16 -15.94
CA ASN A 75 11.45 -4.07 -16.31
C ASN A 75 10.47 -3.72 -15.18
N LEU A 76 10.14 -4.71 -14.33
CA LEU A 76 9.26 -4.57 -13.19
C LEU A 76 9.95 -5.12 -11.94
N LEU A 77 10.11 -4.28 -10.93
CA LEU A 77 10.70 -4.64 -9.64
C LEU A 77 9.67 -4.48 -8.51
N ARG A 78 9.39 -5.57 -7.80
CA ARG A 78 8.52 -5.59 -6.62
C ARG A 78 9.35 -5.78 -5.37
N LEU A 79 9.37 -4.78 -4.50
CA LEU A 79 10.13 -4.76 -3.26
C LEU A 79 9.26 -4.34 -2.07
N GLY A 80 9.59 -4.88 -0.91
CA GLY A 80 8.89 -4.60 0.34
C GLY A 80 7.76 -5.59 0.63
N ASN A 81 7.31 -5.58 1.88
CA ASN A 81 6.30 -6.51 2.36
C ASN A 81 4.95 -6.30 1.63
N GLY A 82 4.34 -7.39 1.20
CA GLY A 82 3.07 -7.37 0.46
C GLY A 82 3.17 -7.02 -1.04
N SER A 83 4.35 -6.60 -1.54
CA SER A 83 4.50 -6.18 -2.95
C SER A 83 4.21 -7.28 -3.97
N ARG A 84 4.34 -8.54 -3.57
CA ARG A 84 4.05 -9.72 -4.42
C ARG A 84 2.72 -10.37 -4.08
N SER A 85 2.40 -10.47 -2.79
CA SER A 85 1.19 -11.16 -2.32
C SER A 85 -0.09 -10.41 -2.68
N LEU A 86 -0.11 -9.09 -2.59
CA LEU A 86 -1.28 -8.28 -2.92
C LEU A 86 -1.68 -8.36 -4.40
N PRO A 87 -0.76 -8.20 -5.38
CA PRO A 87 -1.09 -8.39 -6.78
C PRO A 87 -1.52 -9.82 -7.10
N LEU A 88 -0.90 -10.84 -6.48
CA LEU A 88 -1.28 -12.23 -6.65
C LEU A 88 -2.71 -12.49 -6.14
N LEU A 89 -3.04 -11.98 -4.96
CA LEU A 89 -4.38 -12.07 -4.40
C LEU A 89 -5.42 -11.39 -5.30
N ALA A 90 -5.09 -10.22 -5.84
CA ALA A 90 -5.96 -9.48 -6.76
C ALA A 90 -6.16 -10.22 -8.09
N ALA A 91 -5.16 -10.98 -8.55
CA ALA A 91 -5.24 -11.77 -9.77
C ALA A 91 -6.06 -13.07 -9.60
N LEU A 92 -5.99 -13.69 -8.41
CA LEU A 92 -6.64 -14.97 -8.12
C LEU A 92 -8.08 -14.84 -7.65
N LEU A 93 -8.45 -13.73 -6.99
CA LEU A 93 -9.79 -13.53 -6.47
C LEU A 93 -10.67 -12.76 -7.46
N PRO A 94 -11.94 -13.19 -7.65
CA PRO A 94 -12.94 -12.35 -8.32
C PRO A 94 -13.07 -10.99 -7.62
N LYS A 95 -13.20 -9.92 -8.41
CA LYS A 95 -13.24 -8.55 -7.90
C LYS A 95 -14.24 -8.35 -6.74
N ARG A 96 -15.42 -8.93 -6.85
CA ARG A 96 -16.47 -8.86 -5.79
C ARG A 96 -16.02 -9.50 -4.48
N LEU A 97 -15.30 -10.62 -4.55
CA LEU A 97 -14.80 -11.32 -3.37
C LEU A 97 -13.66 -10.54 -2.73
N LEU A 98 -12.73 -10.02 -3.54
CA LEU A 98 -11.64 -9.16 -3.06
C LEU A 98 -12.20 -7.92 -2.35
N GLU A 99 -13.18 -7.26 -2.95
CA GLU A 99 -13.85 -6.10 -2.36
C GLU A 99 -14.53 -6.45 -1.03
N ALA A 100 -15.24 -7.56 -0.94
CA ALA A 100 -15.90 -8.02 0.29
C ALA A 100 -14.88 -8.31 1.41
N VAL A 101 -13.76 -8.95 1.08
CA VAL A 101 -12.66 -9.22 2.03
C VAL A 101 -12.06 -7.91 2.54
N LEU A 102 -11.78 -6.95 1.67
CA LEU A 102 -11.21 -5.66 2.05
C LEU A 102 -12.19 -4.83 2.89
N LYS A 103 -13.47 -4.78 2.52
CA LYS A 103 -14.50 -4.12 3.31
C LYS A 103 -14.60 -4.71 4.72
N LYS A 104 -14.61 -6.04 4.83
CA LYS A 104 -14.63 -6.73 6.12
C LYS A 104 -13.39 -6.43 6.96
N ARG A 105 -12.20 -6.49 6.34
CA ARG A 105 -10.92 -6.23 7.02
C ARG A 105 -10.85 -4.84 7.66
N PHE A 106 -11.38 -3.84 6.99
CA PHE A 106 -11.34 -2.45 7.45
C PHE A 106 -12.65 -1.97 8.08
N GLY A 107 -13.61 -2.85 8.34
CA GLY A 107 -14.88 -2.48 8.97
C GLY A 107 -15.74 -1.52 8.13
N LEU A 108 -15.55 -1.52 6.80
CA LEU A 108 -16.26 -0.65 5.85
C LEU A 108 -17.57 -1.27 5.33
N ASN A 109 -18.02 -2.36 5.91
CA ASN A 109 -19.24 -3.08 5.55
C ASN A 109 -20.46 -2.63 6.39
N ARG A 110 -20.30 -1.60 7.23
CA ARG A 110 -21.42 -0.99 7.95
C ARG A 110 -22.19 -0.10 6.98
N SER A 111 -23.52 -0.22 6.99
CA SER A 111 -24.40 0.73 6.30
C SER A 111 -24.19 2.14 6.93
N LEU A 112 -23.92 3.08 6.08
CA LEU A 112 -23.84 4.50 6.42
C LEU A 112 -25.23 5.06 6.66
#